data_31d5d2e8c501a504f040f2971318aec3
#
_entry.id   31d5d2e8c501a504f040f2971318aec3
#
_cell.length_a   1.000
_cell.length_b   1.000
_cell.length_c   1.000
_cell.angle_alpha   90.00
_cell.angle_beta   90.00
_cell.angle_gamma   90.00
#
_symmetry.space_group_name_H-M   'P 1'
#
loop_
_entity.id
_entity.type
_entity.pdbx_description
1 polymer ?
#
loop_
_entity_poly.entity_id
_entity_poly.type
_entity_poly.pdbx_seq_one_letter_code
_entity_poly.pdbx_strand_id
1 'polypeptide(L)'
;MKLIALGLISALALAGCTTVEYNGPGIEPIPGSITYNGQPRTKLTKSPIGSTFPHNFIDQYGRQVEETYIIRPDRTLAIAHRQYRPINIFGRD
;
A
#
# COMPACT_ATOMS: atom_id res chain seq x y z
N MET A 1 3.72 25.96 35.39
CA MET A 1 3.16 26.49 34.13
C MET A 1 3.89 26.00 32.93
N LYS A 2 5.19 26.17 32.92
CA LYS A 2 5.97 25.72 31.78
C LYS A 2 5.93 24.22 31.60
N LEU A 3 5.81 23.47 32.67
CA LEU A 3 5.74 22.02 32.59
C LEU A 3 4.49 21.54 31.90
N ILE A 4 3.40 22.28 32.06
CA ILE A 4 2.14 21.92 31.40
C ILE A 4 2.27 22.03 29.88
N ALA A 5 2.95 23.06 29.42
CA ALA A 5 3.14 23.24 27.99
C ALA A 5 3.96 22.11 27.41
N LEU A 6 4.98 21.64 28.11
CA LEU A 6 5.78 20.52 27.64
C LEU A 6 4.96 19.24 27.56
N GLY A 7 4.07 19.04 28.52
CA GLY A 7 3.20 17.87 28.46
C GLY A 7 2.30 17.86 27.27
N LEU A 8 1.77 18.99 26.86
CA LEU A 8 0.92 19.08 25.71
C LEU A 8 1.68 18.78 24.44
N ILE A 9 2.90 19.26 24.32
CA ILE A 9 3.71 18.99 23.15
C ILE A 9 3.98 17.50 23.01
N SER A 10 4.27 16.83 24.12
CA SER A 10 4.51 15.39 24.07
C SER A 10 3.27 14.63 23.63
N ALA A 11 2.10 15.02 24.05
CA ALA A 11 0.87 14.36 23.64
C ALA A 11 0.64 14.50 22.14
N LEU A 12 0.91 15.67 21.59
CA LEU A 12 0.77 15.88 20.16
C LEU A 12 1.74 15.01 19.37
N ALA A 13 2.96 14.87 19.86
CA ALA A 13 3.94 14.03 19.18
C ALA A 13 3.48 12.57 19.14
N LEU A 14 2.90 12.07 20.22
CA LEU A 14 2.39 10.72 20.24
C LEU A 14 1.23 10.55 19.27
N ALA A 15 0.35 11.53 19.20
CA ALA A 15 -0.76 11.47 18.26
C ALA A 15 -0.26 11.41 16.83
N GLY A 16 0.84 12.10 16.52
CA GLY A 16 1.41 12.08 15.19
C GLY A 16 2.01 10.76 14.79
N CYS A 17 2.24 9.87 15.75
CA CYS A 17 2.81 8.54 15.45
C CYS A 17 1.75 7.48 15.28
N THR A 18 0.48 7.80 15.38
CA THR A 18 -0.57 6.81 15.21
C THR A 18 -0.69 6.44 13.74
N THR A 19 -1.20 5.24 13.50
CA THR A 19 -1.36 4.72 12.16
C THR A 19 -2.35 5.55 11.36
N VAL A 20 -1.99 5.84 10.13
CA VAL A 20 -2.89 6.52 9.20
C VAL A 20 -3.58 5.46 8.37
N GLU A 21 -4.90 5.49 8.38
CA GLU A 21 -5.69 4.57 7.59
C GLU A 21 -5.90 5.15 6.20
N TYR A 22 -5.61 4.34 5.21
CA TYR A 22 -5.76 4.77 3.81
C TYR A 22 -7.16 4.44 3.34
N ASN A 23 -7.89 5.45 2.93
CA ASN A 23 -9.28 5.29 2.51
C ASN A 23 -9.51 5.73 1.07
N GLY A 24 -8.44 6.07 0.35
CA GLY A 24 -8.56 6.55 -1.00
C GLY A 24 -8.75 5.42 -2.01
N PRO A 25 -8.98 5.77 -3.28
CA PRO A 25 -9.20 4.79 -4.34
C PRO A 25 -7.95 4.05 -4.78
N GLY A 26 -6.79 4.62 -4.53
CA GLY A 26 -5.54 4.00 -4.96
C GLY A 26 -5.26 4.20 -6.44
N ILE A 27 -4.22 3.52 -6.90
CA ILE A 27 -3.81 3.54 -8.29
C ILE A 27 -4.71 2.56 -9.05
N GLU A 28 -5.04 2.90 -10.29
CA GLU A 28 -5.92 2.09 -11.10
C GLU A 28 -5.26 0.74 -11.42
N PRO A 29 -5.97 -0.38 -11.25
CA PRO A 29 -5.42 -1.69 -11.60
C PRO A 29 -5.20 -1.84 -13.10
N ILE A 30 -4.20 -2.67 -13.43
CA ILE A 30 -3.91 -3.02 -14.82
C ILE A 30 -3.89 -4.54 -14.94
N PRO A 31 -3.89 -5.10 -16.16
CA PRO A 31 -3.83 -6.56 -16.30
C PRO A 31 -2.63 -7.13 -15.57
N GLY A 32 -2.87 -8.10 -14.70
CA GLY A 32 -1.88 -8.68 -13.81
C GLY A 32 -1.98 -8.20 -12.38
N SER A 33 -2.61 -7.06 -12.14
CA SER A 33 -2.86 -6.57 -10.78
C SER A 33 -3.84 -7.50 -10.06
N ILE A 34 -3.67 -7.63 -8.75
CA ILE A 34 -4.56 -8.49 -7.95
C ILE A 34 -6.01 -8.02 -8.09
N THR A 35 -6.22 -6.71 -8.13
CA THR A 35 -7.56 -6.14 -8.15
C THR A 35 -8.05 -5.77 -9.54
N TYR A 36 -7.39 -6.25 -10.59
CA TYR A 36 -7.78 -5.89 -11.95
C TYR A 36 -9.22 -6.31 -12.27
N ASN A 37 -9.62 -7.50 -11.81
CA ASN A 37 -10.96 -8.00 -12.02
C ASN A 37 -11.85 -7.85 -10.80
N GLY A 38 -11.50 -6.93 -9.92
CA GLY A 38 -12.24 -6.68 -8.70
C GLY A 38 -11.50 -7.11 -7.45
N GLN A 39 -12.14 -6.93 -6.33
CA GLN A 39 -11.52 -7.25 -5.05
C GLN A 39 -11.47 -8.76 -4.85
N PRO A 40 -10.50 -9.26 -4.06
CA PRO A 40 -10.46 -10.68 -3.71
C PRO A 40 -11.79 -11.12 -3.09
N ARG A 41 -12.19 -12.35 -3.39
CA ARG A 41 -13.45 -12.88 -2.86
C ARG A 41 -13.38 -13.10 -1.37
N THR A 42 -12.22 -13.54 -0.89
CA THR A 42 -12.02 -13.80 0.53
C THR A 42 -11.56 -12.53 1.20
N LYS A 43 -12.21 -12.15 2.27
CA LYS A 43 -11.82 -10.95 3.01
C LYS A 43 -10.49 -11.17 3.70
N LEU A 44 -9.70 -10.10 3.74
CA LEU A 44 -8.38 -10.13 4.33
C LEU A 44 -8.51 -9.81 5.82
N THR A 45 -8.72 -10.84 6.62
CA THR A 45 -9.00 -10.66 8.04
C THR A 45 -7.81 -10.95 8.94
N LYS A 46 -6.75 -11.55 8.40
CA LYS A 46 -5.61 -11.92 9.23
C LYS A 46 -4.65 -10.77 9.49
N SER A 47 -4.55 -9.85 8.56
CA SER A 47 -3.64 -8.71 8.70
C SER A 47 -4.41 -7.49 9.17
N PRO A 48 -3.76 -6.61 9.94
CA PRO A 48 -4.42 -5.39 10.38
C PRO A 48 -4.72 -4.46 9.22
N ILE A 49 -5.73 -3.63 9.40
CA ILE A 49 -6.00 -2.53 8.48
C ILE A 49 -4.74 -1.66 8.41
N GLY A 50 -4.40 -1.21 7.20
CA GLY A 50 -3.19 -0.43 6.99
C GLY A 50 -1.96 -1.25 6.67
N SER A 51 -2.05 -2.58 6.74
CA SER A 51 -0.95 -3.45 6.35
C SER A 51 -0.68 -3.35 4.87
N THR A 52 0.58 -3.45 4.48
CA THR A 52 0.99 -3.41 3.09
C THR A 52 1.70 -4.70 2.71
N PHE A 53 1.63 -5.04 1.44
CA PHE A 53 2.36 -6.20 0.93
C PHE A 53 2.65 -6.00 -0.55
N PRO A 54 3.72 -6.63 -1.06
CA PRO A 54 4.10 -6.48 -2.46
C PRO A 54 3.41 -7.50 -3.36
N HIS A 55 3.32 -7.16 -4.63
CA HIS A 55 2.87 -8.07 -5.68
C HIS A 55 3.62 -7.73 -6.95
N ASN A 56 4.29 -8.71 -7.53
CA ASN A 56 5.10 -8.50 -8.72
C ASN A 56 4.56 -9.35 -9.86
N PHE A 57 4.60 -8.79 -11.07
CA PHE A 57 4.16 -9.52 -12.25
C PHE A 57 4.80 -8.90 -13.48
N ILE A 58 4.67 -9.57 -14.61
CA ILE A 58 5.14 -9.08 -15.90
C ILE A 58 3.92 -8.57 -16.67
N ASP A 59 3.98 -7.34 -17.13
CA ASP A 59 2.85 -6.77 -17.86
C ASP A 59 2.89 -7.19 -19.33
N GLN A 60 1.88 -6.74 -20.07
CA GLN A 60 1.73 -7.13 -21.46
C GLN A 60 2.81 -6.52 -22.37
N TYR A 61 3.57 -5.57 -21.87
CA TYR A 61 4.67 -4.95 -22.60
C TYR A 61 6.02 -5.53 -22.22
N GLY A 62 6.03 -6.58 -21.39
CA GLY A 62 7.27 -7.23 -20.98
C GLY A 62 8.02 -6.53 -19.89
N ARG A 63 7.39 -5.63 -19.16
CA ARG A 63 8.02 -4.94 -18.05
C ARG A 63 7.69 -5.65 -16.75
N GLN A 64 8.62 -5.64 -15.82
CA GLN A 64 8.34 -6.12 -14.47
C GLN A 64 7.62 -5.01 -13.72
N VAL A 65 6.45 -5.33 -13.19
CA VAL A 65 5.65 -4.39 -12.43
C VAL A 65 5.71 -4.79 -10.97
N GLU A 66 6.04 -3.83 -10.12
CA GLU A 66 6.07 -4.04 -8.67
C GLU A 66 5.01 -3.15 -8.06
N GLU A 67 4.00 -3.76 -7.45
CA GLU A 67 2.92 -3.01 -6.81
C GLU A 67 2.97 -3.25 -5.31
N THR A 68 2.62 -2.22 -4.56
CA THR A 68 2.43 -2.33 -3.12
C THR A 68 0.97 -2.10 -2.82
N TYR A 69 0.34 -3.07 -2.17
CA TYR A 69 -1.07 -2.99 -1.80
C TYR A 69 -1.19 -2.60 -0.34
N ILE A 70 -2.28 -1.93 -0.02
CA ILE A 70 -2.60 -1.58 1.37
C ILE A 70 -4.03 -2.02 1.66
N ILE A 71 -4.25 -2.50 2.87
CA ILE A 71 -5.58 -2.93 3.31
C ILE A 71 -6.32 -1.72 3.85
N ARG A 72 -7.42 -1.38 3.19
CA ARG A 72 -8.25 -0.24 3.58
C ARG A 72 -9.13 -0.60 4.79
N PRO A 73 -9.73 0.41 5.44
CA PRO A 73 -10.58 0.15 6.61
C PRO A 73 -11.72 -0.83 6.37
N ASP A 74 -12.27 -0.88 5.15
CA ASP A 74 -13.32 -1.83 4.82
C ASP A 74 -12.76 -3.19 4.40
N ARG A 75 -11.47 -3.39 4.55
CA ARG A 75 -10.72 -4.61 4.24
C ARG A 75 -10.68 -4.94 2.76
N THR A 76 -10.84 -3.93 1.93
CA THR A 76 -10.53 -4.06 0.51
C THR A 76 -9.11 -3.62 0.26
N LEU A 77 -8.58 -3.96 -0.92
CA LEU A 77 -7.23 -3.63 -1.30
C LEU A 77 -7.20 -2.38 -2.18
N ALA A 78 -6.17 -1.57 -1.97
CA ALA A 78 -5.86 -0.48 -2.86
C ALA A 78 -4.39 -0.59 -3.25
N ILE A 79 -4.06 -0.17 -4.46
CA ILE A 79 -2.66 -0.11 -4.89
C ILE A 79 -2.11 1.23 -4.42
N ALA A 80 -1.21 1.17 -3.45
CA ALA A 80 -0.62 2.37 -2.87
C ALA A 80 0.58 2.87 -3.66
N HIS A 81 1.26 1.96 -4.36
CA HIS A 81 2.47 2.31 -5.09
C HIS A 81 2.65 1.35 -6.25
N ARG A 82 3.18 1.83 -7.35
CA ARG A 82 3.51 1.00 -8.51
C ARG A 82 4.81 1.49 -9.12
N GLN A 83 5.66 0.54 -9.48
CA GLN A 83 6.94 0.82 -10.10
C GLN A 83 7.13 -0.13 -11.27
N TYR A 84 7.67 0.39 -12.36
CA TYR A 84 7.93 -0.40 -13.56
C TYR A 84 9.43 -0.56 -13.73
N ARG A 85 9.86 -1.76 -14.10
CA ARG A 85 11.25 -2.03 -14.42
C ARG A 85 11.33 -2.73 -15.76
N PRO A 86 12.18 -2.27 -16.67
CA PRO A 86 12.40 -3.01 -17.91
C PRO A 86 13.03 -4.36 -17.57
N ILE A 87 12.56 -5.40 -18.24
CA ILE A 87 13.18 -6.71 -18.07
C ILE A 87 14.40 -6.75 -18.96
N ASN A 88 15.52 -7.10 -18.38
CA ASN A 88 16.75 -7.26 -19.14
C ASN A 88 16.82 -8.69 -19.65
N ILE A 89 16.36 -8.91 -20.86
CA ILE A 89 16.31 -10.25 -21.42
C ILE A 89 17.69 -10.79 -21.76
N PHE A 90 18.71 -9.95 -21.73
CA PHE A 90 20.08 -10.39 -21.99
C PHE A 90 20.85 -10.66 -20.71
N GLY A 91 20.20 -10.63 -19.58
CA GLY A 91 20.81 -11.02 -18.33
C GLY A 91 21.67 -9.96 -17.67
N ARG A 92 21.54 -8.72 -18.08
CA ARG A 92 22.26 -7.62 -17.45
C ARG A 92 21.28 -6.55 -17.01
N ASP A 93 21.67 -5.84 -16.00
CA ASP A 93 20.84 -4.77 -15.46
C ASP A 93 21.42 -3.42 -15.71
#